data_a590191d5fbbbdebd29f74f9baab2732
#
_entry.id   a590191d5fbbbdebd29f74f9baab2732
#
_cell.length_a   1.000
_cell.length_b   1.000
_cell.length_c   1.000
_cell.angle_alpha   90.00
_cell.angle_beta   90.00
_cell.angle_gamma   90.00
#
_symmetry.space_group_name_H-M   'P 1'
#
loop_
_entity.id
_entity.type
_entity.pdbx_description
1 polymer ?
#
loop_
_entity_poly.entity_id
_entity_poly.type
_entity_poly.pdbx_seq_one_letter_code
_entity_poly.pdbx_strand_id
1 'polypeptide(L)'
;KTNPVQKEVTLQERNDEKEVTFNLKPPADLKEGNFTIEAIAVADGKTFTTTVQEISYDHIKHSYYLYPTRIDGVAFELLKPENLKIGYVESGFDKVADYLTNAGFDVSKLSEKDLTTGDLSQYDTIITGIRAYLSRDDLLENKEKLFEYVKNGGHLVVQYHKPEDKWNSEKSAPYPLEIGTPSIRYRVTDENATVTVKKPDHKLFNYPNKITEGDWENWVQERGLYFPMKWDEKYETFISMADPNEKPFESGILMAKYGNGTYLYTNLVFYRQMENQVPGAYRIFTNLISYGVE
;
A
#
# COMPACT_ATOMS: atom_id res chain seq x y z
N LYS A 1 20.08 18.38 12.85
CA LYS A 1 20.59 18.67 11.49
C LYS A 1 21.78 17.78 11.22
N THR A 2 21.76 17.05 10.12
CA THR A 2 22.92 16.27 9.63
C THR A 2 23.92 17.20 8.92
N ASN A 3 25.18 16.81 8.88
CA ASN A 3 26.15 17.50 8.04
C ASN A 3 25.77 17.36 6.57
N PRO A 4 25.85 18.45 5.76
CA PRO A 4 25.52 18.38 4.35
C PRO A 4 26.53 17.48 3.62
N VAL A 5 26.03 16.65 2.70
CA VAL A 5 26.86 15.89 1.77
C VAL A 5 26.99 16.71 0.49
N GLN A 6 28.21 16.89 0.00
CA GLN A 6 28.48 17.73 -1.18
C GLN A 6 29.11 16.92 -2.29
N LYS A 7 28.77 17.26 -3.53
CA LYS A 7 29.43 16.78 -4.76
C LYS A 7 29.62 17.94 -5.71
N GLU A 8 30.78 17.98 -6.33
CA GLU A 8 31.08 18.96 -7.38
C GLU A 8 30.57 18.43 -8.74
N VAL A 9 29.95 19.33 -9.49
CA VAL A 9 29.38 19.05 -10.82
C VAL A 9 29.84 20.10 -11.80
N THR A 10 30.36 19.67 -12.94
CA THR A 10 30.73 20.54 -14.04
C THR A 10 29.75 20.35 -15.19
N LEU A 11 29.10 21.45 -15.62
CA LEU A 11 28.30 21.54 -16.84
C LEU A 11 29.15 22.28 -17.88
N GLN A 12 29.30 21.74 -19.09
CA GLN A 12 30.22 22.30 -20.10
C GLN A 12 29.51 23.24 -21.08
N GLU A 13 28.24 22.94 -21.37
CA GLU A 13 27.44 23.68 -22.34
C GLU A 13 26.12 24.18 -21.74
N ARG A 14 25.51 25.11 -22.46
CA ARG A 14 24.16 25.56 -22.11
C ARG A 14 23.17 24.43 -22.34
N ASN A 15 22.29 24.15 -21.33
CA ASN A 15 21.32 23.08 -21.28
C ASN A 15 21.92 21.70 -21.03
N ASP A 16 23.18 21.60 -20.60
CA ASP A 16 23.70 20.32 -20.09
C ASP A 16 22.91 19.88 -18.86
N GLU A 17 22.59 18.58 -18.85
CA GLU A 17 21.94 17.92 -17.73
C GLU A 17 22.87 16.88 -17.12
N LYS A 18 22.91 16.81 -15.81
CA LYS A 18 23.72 15.82 -15.10
C LYS A 18 22.99 15.28 -13.89
N GLU A 19 22.83 13.97 -13.86
CA GLU A 19 22.30 13.26 -12.68
C GLU A 19 23.35 13.16 -11.58
N VAL A 20 22.95 13.47 -10.34
CA VAL A 20 23.81 13.39 -9.17
C VAL A 20 23.11 12.63 -8.06
N THR A 21 23.62 11.43 -7.74
CA THR A 21 23.08 10.59 -6.69
C THR A 21 23.79 10.83 -5.36
N PHE A 22 23.03 11.00 -4.29
CA PHE A 22 23.52 11.09 -2.91
C PHE A 22 23.03 9.91 -2.09
N ASN A 23 23.95 9.23 -1.40
CA ASN A 23 23.60 8.19 -0.42
C ASN A 23 23.58 8.85 0.97
N LEU A 24 22.38 9.09 1.48
CA LEU A 24 22.17 9.65 2.79
C LEU A 24 21.89 8.54 3.80
N LYS A 25 22.57 8.58 4.94
CA LYS A 25 22.26 7.71 6.07
C LYS A 25 21.51 8.52 7.12
N PRO A 26 20.36 8.02 7.61
CA PRO A 26 19.69 8.67 8.72
C PRO A 26 20.63 8.69 9.95
N PRO A 27 20.63 9.75 10.78
CA PRO A 27 21.37 9.77 12.02
C PRO A 27 20.86 8.68 12.99
N ALA A 28 21.76 8.13 13.81
CA ALA A 28 21.43 7.06 14.73
C ALA A 28 20.43 7.47 15.83
N ASP A 29 20.31 8.77 16.07
CA ASP A 29 19.39 9.39 17.02
C ASP A 29 18.17 10.01 16.36
N LEU A 30 17.85 9.61 15.11
CA LEU A 30 16.66 10.08 14.40
C LEU A 30 15.42 9.70 15.19
N LYS A 31 14.66 10.71 15.60
CA LYS A 31 13.38 10.54 16.29
C LYS A 31 12.26 10.37 15.28
N GLU A 32 11.20 9.72 15.71
CA GLU A 32 9.96 9.69 14.97
C GLU A 32 9.44 11.12 14.70
N GLY A 33 8.86 11.32 13.54
CA GLY A 33 8.32 12.60 13.11
C GLY A 33 8.73 13.03 11.71
N ASN A 34 8.30 14.20 11.32
CA ASN A 34 8.56 14.76 9.99
C ASN A 34 10.02 15.20 9.84
N PHE A 35 10.58 14.95 8.67
CA PHE A 35 11.88 15.47 8.27
C PHE A 35 11.83 16.02 6.85
N THR A 36 12.80 16.85 6.52
CA THR A 36 12.95 17.43 5.17
C THR A 36 14.38 17.22 4.70
N ILE A 37 14.56 16.82 3.46
CA ILE A 37 15.84 16.77 2.75
C ILE A 37 15.79 17.85 1.66
N GLU A 38 16.73 18.78 1.70
CA GLU A 38 16.83 19.85 0.71
C GLU A 38 18.04 19.60 -0.21
N ALA A 39 17.84 19.76 -1.51
CA ALA A 39 18.92 19.83 -2.48
C ALA A 39 19.23 21.30 -2.76
N ILE A 40 20.52 21.67 -2.65
CA ILE A 40 20.99 23.03 -2.83
C ILE A 40 22.09 23.03 -3.89
N ALA A 41 21.90 23.79 -4.96
CA ALA A 41 22.97 24.03 -5.92
C ALA A 41 23.62 25.40 -5.66
N VAL A 42 24.95 25.45 -5.76
CA VAL A 42 25.72 26.68 -5.61
C VAL A 42 26.57 26.88 -6.88
N ALA A 43 26.38 27.97 -7.57
CA ALA A 43 27.19 28.36 -8.73
C ALA A 43 27.43 29.85 -8.73
N ASP A 44 28.66 30.27 -9.01
CA ASP A 44 29.09 31.69 -9.08
C ASP A 44 28.70 32.52 -7.83
N GLY A 45 28.79 31.88 -6.65
CA GLY A 45 28.42 32.49 -5.37
C GLY A 45 26.92 32.65 -5.14
N LYS A 46 26.06 32.14 -6.03
CA LYS A 46 24.60 32.14 -5.90
C LYS A 46 24.10 30.79 -5.47
N THR A 47 23.06 30.81 -4.65
CA THR A 47 22.40 29.59 -4.14
C THR A 47 21.06 29.41 -4.85
N PHE A 48 20.81 28.19 -5.29
CA PHE A 48 19.57 27.77 -5.97
C PHE A 48 18.88 26.68 -5.17
N THR A 49 17.62 26.91 -4.81
CA THR A 49 16.78 26.02 -4.00
C THR A 49 15.39 25.83 -4.62
N THR A 50 15.29 26.11 -5.92
CA THR A 50 14.02 26.03 -6.65
C THR A 50 14.19 25.13 -7.86
N THR A 51 13.30 24.16 -7.99
CA THR A 51 13.13 23.37 -9.20
C THR A 51 12.24 24.13 -10.17
N VAL A 52 12.61 24.10 -11.43
CA VAL A 52 11.84 24.67 -12.54
C VAL A 52 11.36 23.51 -13.41
N GLN A 53 10.05 23.30 -13.45
CA GLN A 53 9.43 22.37 -14.38
C GLN A 53 8.83 23.14 -15.54
N GLU A 54 9.30 22.86 -16.74
CA GLU A 54 8.74 23.42 -17.96
C GLU A 54 7.46 22.65 -18.33
N ILE A 55 6.40 23.41 -18.65
CA ILE A 55 5.13 22.87 -19.13
C ILE A 55 4.92 23.43 -20.53
N SER A 56 5.14 22.59 -21.55
CA SER A 56 5.06 22.97 -22.95
C SER A 56 4.33 21.89 -23.74
N TYR A 57 3.13 22.21 -24.22
CA TYR A 57 2.33 21.40 -25.10
C TYR A 57 1.81 22.26 -26.25
N ASP A 58 1.59 21.67 -27.43
CA ASP A 58 1.19 22.41 -28.67
C ASP A 58 -0.09 23.24 -28.51
N HIS A 59 -0.97 22.86 -27.58
CA HIS A 59 -2.29 23.44 -27.41
C HIS A 59 -2.42 24.40 -26.20
N ILE A 60 -1.32 24.62 -25.45
CA ILE A 60 -1.32 25.53 -24.30
C ILE A 60 -0.14 26.53 -24.37
N LYS A 61 -0.29 27.63 -23.66
CA LYS A 61 0.80 28.59 -23.51
C LYS A 61 1.94 27.98 -22.72
N HIS A 62 3.16 28.12 -23.23
CA HIS A 62 4.38 27.75 -22.55
C HIS A 62 4.43 28.40 -21.16
N SER A 63 4.65 27.61 -20.13
CA SER A 63 4.61 28.00 -18.73
C SER A 63 5.66 27.28 -17.92
N TYR A 64 5.98 27.82 -16.74
CA TYR A 64 6.92 27.21 -15.79
C TYR A 64 6.23 27.01 -14.45
N TYR A 65 6.40 25.81 -13.88
CA TYR A 65 6.02 25.52 -12.51
C TYR A 65 7.26 25.52 -11.63
N LEU A 66 7.24 26.36 -10.59
CA LEU A 66 8.36 26.53 -9.66
C LEU A 66 8.00 25.94 -8.31
N TYR A 67 8.87 25.08 -7.78
CA TYR A 67 8.69 24.50 -6.46
C TYR A 67 10.03 24.28 -5.75
N PRO A 68 10.05 24.21 -4.40
CA PRO A 68 11.28 23.99 -3.64
C PRO A 68 11.97 22.69 -4.00
N THR A 69 13.31 22.67 -4.02
CA THR A 69 14.13 21.47 -4.22
C THR A 69 14.22 20.65 -2.94
N ARG A 70 13.08 20.15 -2.45
CA ARG A 70 13.04 19.39 -1.21
C ARG A 70 12.15 18.16 -1.31
N ILE A 71 12.46 17.19 -0.46
CA ILE A 71 11.63 16.01 -0.21
C ILE A 71 11.24 16.05 1.26
N ASP A 72 9.96 16.02 1.54
CA ASP A 72 9.42 15.87 2.88
C ASP A 72 9.14 14.38 3.15
N GLY A 73 9.46 13.90 4.34
CA GLY A 73 9.33 12.51 4.73
C GLY A 73 8.91 12.36 6.19
N VAL A 74 8.51 11.16 6.57
CA VAL A 74 8.15 10.79 7.94
C VAL A 74 9.05 9.65 8.40
N ALA A 75 9.70 9.83 9.54
CA ALA A 75 10.45 8.79 10.23
C ALA A 75 9.55 8.14 11.28
N PHE A 76 9.46 6.81 11.28
CA PHE A 76 8.68 6.08 12.25
C PHE A 76 9.24 4.65 12.43
N GLU A 77 8.95 4.05 13.59
CA GLU A 77 9.28 2.66 13.83
C GLU A 77 8.29 1.73 13.10
N LEU A 78 8.84 0.76 12.39
CA LEU A 78 8.09 -0.29 11.71
C LEU A 78 8.74 -1.65 12.01
N LEU A 79 8.06 -2.45 12.83
CA LEU A 79 8.50 -3.83 13.08
C LEU A 79 8.05 -4.72 11.92
N LYS A 80 8.95 -5.59 11.45
CA LYS A 80 8.73 -6.51 10.33
C LYS A 80 9.24 -7.90 10.71
N PRO A 81 8.59 -8.99 10.26
CA PRO A 81 9.22 -10.31 10.31
C PRO A 81 10.52 -10.32 9.51
N GLU A 82 11.51 -11.04 10.00
CA GLU A 82 12.73 -11.28 9.24
C GLU A 82 12.42 -12.16 8.01
N ASN A 83 13.01 -11.81 6.86
CA ASN A 83 12.98 -12.60 5.63
C ASN A 83 11.58 -12.86 5.04
N LEU A 84 10.57 -12.03 5.36
CA LEU A 84 9.22 -12.13 4.76
C LEU A 84 9.30 -11.93 3.25
N LYS A 85 9.04 -12.97 2.48
CA LYS A 85 9.01 -12.95 1.01
C LYS A 85 7.61 -12.67 0.50
N ILE A 86 7.45 -11.58 -0.22
CA ILE A 86 6.16 -11.10 -0.71
C ILE A 86 6.11 -11.23 -2.23
N GLY A 87 5.09 -11.93 -2.74
CA GLY A 87 4.68 -11.86 -4.13
C GLY A 87 3.60 -10.79 -4.30
N TYR A 88 3.76 -9.83 -5.20
CA TYR A 88 2.77 -8.78 -5.44
C TYR A 88 2.26 -8.80 -6.88
N VAL A 89 0.96 -8.96 -7.06
CA VAL A 89 0.28 -8.89 -8.36
C VAL A 89 -0.14 -7.44 -8.61
N GLU A 90 0.68 -6.70 -9.35
CA GLU A 90 0.38 -5.31 -9.69
C GLU A 90 -0.86 -5.19 -10.58
N SER A 91 -1.70 -4.22 -10.27
CA SER A 91 -2.90 -3.88 -11.06
C SER A 91 -2.69 -2.69 -12.00
N GLY A 92 -1.64 -1.89 -11.76
CA GLY A 92 -1.43 -0.59 -12.40
C GLY A 92 -2.26 0.55 -11.80
N PHE A 93 -3.07 0.28 -10.75
CA PHE A 93 -3.90 1.29 -10.07
C PHE A 93 -3.31 1.75 -8.73
N ASP A 94 -2.27 1.12 -8.25
CA ASP A 94 -1.56 1.49 -7.02
C ASP A 94 -0.04 1.30 -7.17
N LYS A 95 0.70 1.77 -6.18
CA LYS A 95 2.16 1.65 -6.05
C LYS A 95 2.55 0.99 -4.71
N VAL A 96 1.67 0.20 -4.13
CA VAL A 96 1.90 -0.41 -2.81
C VAL A 96 3.14 -1.29 -2.82
N ALA A 97 3.41 -2.02 -3.90
CA ALA A 97 4.64 -2.80 -4.05
C ALA A 97 5.91 -1.94 -3.89
N ASP A 98 5.93 -0.76 -4.51
CA ASP A 98 7.07 0.16 -4.43
C ASP A 98 7.22 0.74 -3.01
N TYR A 99 6.10 1.08 -2.36
CA TYR A 99 6.12 1.59 -0.98
C TYR A 99 6.60 0.53 0.01
N LEU A 100 6.21 -0.74 -0.15
CA LEU A 100 6.71 -1.84 0.65
C LEU A 100 8.21 -2.07 0.41
N THR A 101 8.66 -2.03 -0.84
CA THR A 101 10.09 -2.14 -1.18
C THR A 101 10.88 -1.01 -0.53
N ASN A 102 10.39 0.23 -0.59
CA ASN A 102 11.01 1.39 0.07
C ASN A 102 11.03 1.27 1.60
N ALA A 103 10.03 0.59 2.18
CA ALA A 103 10.02 0.25 3.61
C ALA A 103 10.93 -0.95 3.95
N GLY A 104 11.65 -1.49 2.97
CA GLY A 104 12.64 -2.55 3.14
C GLY A 104 12.06 -3.97 3.23
N PHE A 105 10.91 -4.23 2.61
CA PHE A 105 10.41 -5.59 2.40
C PHE A 105 11.02 -6.22 1.15
N ASP A 106 11.12 -7.55 1.14
CA ASP A 106 11.48 -8.34 -0.04
C ASP A 106 10.22 -8.57 -0.89
N VAL A 107 10.04 -7.75 -1.93
CA VAL A 107 8.85 -7.76 -2.78
C VAL A 107 9.20 -8.16 -4.21
N SER A 108 8.61 -9.25 -4.67
CA SER A 108 8.67 -9.68 -6.07
C SER A 108 7.37 -9.33 -6.78
N LYS A 109 7.45 -8.54 -7.88
CA LYS A 109 6.28 -8.25 -8.73
C LYS A 109 5.98 -9.44 -9.62
N LEU A 110 4.81 -10.05 -9.45
CA LEU A 110 4.43 -11.28 -10.15
C LEU A 110 3.96 -10.99 -11.58
N SER A 111 4.67 -11.60 -12.54
CA SER A 111 4.30 -11.60 -13.95
C SER A 111 3.22 -12.64 -14.26
N GLU A 112 2.66 -12.59 -15.48
CA GLU A 112 1.78 -13.63 -16.01
C GLU A 112 2.43 -15.01 -15.95
N LYS A 113 3.73 -15.11 -16.28
CA LYS A 113 4.48 -16.38 -16.21
C LYS A 113 4.52 -16.95 -14.79
N ASP A 114 4.67 -16.10 -13.78
CA ASP A 114 4.69 -16.53 -12.38
C ASP A 114 3.33 -17.10 -11.96
N LEU A 115 2.25 -16.44 -12.40
CA LEU A 115 0.88 -16.90 -12.12
C LEU A 115 0.52 -18.18 -12.90
N THR A 116 1.01 -18.37 -14.12
CA THR A 116 0.69 -19.56 -14.94
C THR A 116 1.54 -20.76 -14.57
N THR A 117 2.86 -20.61 -14.57
CA THR A 117 3.81 -21.73 -14.45
C THR A 117 4.80 -21.60 -13.29
N GLY A 118 4.90 -20.44 -12.66
CA GLY A 118 5.82 -20.20 -11.54
C GLY A 118 5.47 -21.00 -10.28
N ASP A 119 6.44 -21.21 -9.44
CA ASP A 119 6.24 -21.79 -8.11
C ASP A 119 5.87 -20.69 -7.13
N LEU A 120 4.59 -20.68 -6.68
CA LEU A 120 4.09 -19.70 -5.73
C LEU A 120 4.46 -20.05 -4.27
N SER A 121 4.88 -21.27 -3.97
CA SER A 121 5.21 -21.72 -2.61
C SER A 121 6.46 -21.05 -2.05
N GLN A 122 7.25 -20.39 -2.90
CA GLN A 122 8.43 -19.61 -2.48
C GLN A 122 8.07 -18.31 -1.74
N TYR A 123 6.82 -17.86 -1.80
CA TYR A 123 6.33 -16.64 -1.13
C TYR A 123 5.59 -17.00 0.16
N ASP A 124 5.89 -16.29 1.23
CA ASP A 124 5.17 -16.41 2.50
C ASP A 124 3.79 -15.74 2.39
N THR A 125 3.72 -14.64 1.64
CA THR A 125 2.48 -13.90 1.41
C THR A 125 2.40 -13.44 -0.04
N ILE A 126 1.22 -13.64 -0.64
CA ILE A 126 0.91 -13.05 -1.95
C ILE A 126 -0.14 -11.96 -1.75
N ILE A 127 0.06 -10.81 -2.41
CA ILE A 127 -0.82 -9.65 -2.34
C ILE A 127 -1.32 -9.34 -3.75
N THR A 128 -2.63 -9.08 -3.89
CA THR A 128 -3.16 -8.48 -5.13
C THR A 128 -3.36 -6.98 -4.95
N GLY A 129 -2.93 -6.20 -5.92
CA GLY A 129 -3.18 -4.76 -5.96
C GLY A 129 -4.67 -4.45 -6.04
N ILE A 130 -5.05 -3.20 -5.73
CA ILE A 130 -6.45 -2.77 -5.81
C ILE A 130 -7.00 -3.04 -7.21
N ARG A 131 -8.24 -3.56 -7.31
CA ARG A 131 -8.94 -3.77 -8.57
C ARG A 131 -8.17 -4.64 -9.59
N ALA A 132 -7.31 -5.53 -9.11
CA ALA A 132 -6.44 -6.32 -9.97
C ALA A 132 -7.23 -7.16 -11.01
N TYR A 133 -8.42 -7.64 -10.69
CA TYR A 133 -9.26 -8.38 -11.63
C TYR A 133 -9.77 -7.54 -12.81
N LEU A 134 -9.76 -6.20 -12.71
CA LEU A 134 -10.11 -5.35 -13.85
C LEU A 134 -9.03 -5.39 -14.95
N SER A 135 -7.76 -5.39 -14.56
CA SER A 135 -6.62 -5.17 -15.45
C SER A 135 -5.77 -6.42 -15.73
N ARG A 136 -5.92 -7.48 -14.93
CA ARG A 136 -5.11 -8.70 -14.98
C ARG A 136 -5.96 -9.92 -15.33
N ASP A 137 -6.17 -10.15 -16.61
CA ASP A 137 -6.91 -11.33 -17.09
C ASP A 137 -6.19 -12.64 -16.73
N ASP A 138 -4.85 -12.62 -16.78
CA ASP A 138 -4.00 -13.73 -16.34
C ASP A 138 -4.23 -14.11 -14.86
N LEU A 139 -4.48 -13.14 -14.00
CA LEU A 139 -4.85 -13.39 -12.60
C LEU A 139 -6.21 -14.08 -12.48
N LEU A 140 -7.19 -13.63 -13.26
CA LEU A 140 -8.53 -14.24 -13.28
C LEU A 140 -8.50 -15.69 -13.79
N GLU A 141 -7.74 -15.92 -14.85
CA GLU A 141 -7.61 -17.25 -15.46
C GLU A 141 -6.87 -18.23 -14.54
N ASN A 142 -5.93 -17.74 -13.75
CA ASN A 142 -5.10 -18.55 -12.85
C ASN A 142 -5.46 -18.43 -11.36
N LYS A 143 -6.63 -17.88 -11.01
CA LYS A 143 -7.05 -17.72 -9.61
C LYS A 143 -7.10 -19.02 -8.80
N GLU A 144 -7.43 -20.12 -9.46
CA GLU A 144 -7.45 -21.44 -8.81
C GLU A 144 -6.05 -21.85 -8.31
N LYS A 145 -5.00 -21.44 -9.01
CA LYS A 145 -3.62 -21.66 -8.56
C LYS A 145 -3.30 -20.85 -7.30
N LEU A 146 -3.84 -19.63 -7.18
CA LEU A 146 -3.74 -18.85 -5.93
C LEU A 146 -4.52 -19.49 -4.80
N PHE A 147 -5.70 -20.05 -5.08
CA PHE A 147 -6.47 -20.77 -4.06
C PHE A 147 -5.76 -22.06 -3.64
N GLU A 148 -5.11 -22.77 -4.57
CA GLU A 148 -4.30 -23.93 -4.23
C GLU A 148 -3.06 -23.54 -3.41
N TYR A 149 -2.41 -22.41 -3.72
CA TYR A 149 -1.35 -21.85 -2.87
C TYR A 149 -1.84 -21.62 -1.44
N VAL A 150 -3.02 -21.00 -1.25
CA VAL A 150 -3.61 -20.80 0.08
C VAL A 150 -3.92 -22.16 0.74
N LYS A 151 -4.54 -23.08 0.01
CA LYS A 151 -4.91 -24.40 0.53
C LYS A 151 -3.69 -25.18 1.05
N ASN A 152 -2.52 -24.98 0.45
CA ASN A 152 -1.27 -25.60 0.82
C ASN A 152 -0.50 -24.87 1.94
N GLY A 153 -1.04 -23.79 2.51
CA GLY A 153 -0.48 -23.09 3.66
C GLY A 153 -0.08 -21.63 3.40
N GLY A 154 -0.22 -21.14 2.16
CA GLY A 154 0.10 -19.76 1.83
C GLY A 154 -0.88 -18.74 2.43
N HIS A 155 -0.46 -17.50 2.52
CA HIS A 155 -1.28 -16.36 2.94
C HIS A 155 -1.55 -15.44 1.76
N LEU A 156 -2.83 -15.26 1.39
CA LEU A 156 -3.26 -14.41 0.28
C LEU A 156 -4.01 -13.18 0.82
N VAL A 157 -3.48 -11.99 0.54
CA VAL A 157 -4.10 -10.70 0.88
C VAL A 157 -4.66 -10.06 -0.38
N VAL A 158 -5.97 -9.91 -0.44
CA VAL A 158 -6.67 -9.30 -1.57
C VAL A 158 -7.15 -7.91 -1.18
N GLN A 159 -6.64 -6.89 -1.86
CA GLN A 159 -7.13 -5.53 -1.72
C GLN A 159 -8.41 -5.34 -2.53
N TYR A 160 -9.17 -4.31 -2.22
CA TYR A 160 -10.53 -4.12 -2.71
C TYR A 160 -10.71 -4.20 -4.24
N HIS A 161 -11.89 -4.65 -4.61
CA HIS A 161 -12.42 -4.64 -5.98
C HIS A 161 -13.79 -3.96 -6.00
N LYS A 162 -14.25 -3.58 -7.19
CA LYS A 162 -15.64 -3.22 -7.44
C LYS A 162 -16.39 -4.41 -8.03
N PRO A 163 -17.73 -4.47 -7.95
CA PRO A 163 -18.51 -5.48 -8.67
C PRO A 163 -18.18 -5.52 -10.17
N GLU A 164 -17.94 -4.33 -10.75
CA GLU A 164 -17.65 -4.14 -12.18
C GLU A 164 -16.24 -4.59 -12.59
N ASP A 165 -15.35 -4.89 -11.63
CA ASP A 165 -13.98 -5.35 -11.90
C ASP A 165 -13.92 -6.86 -12.24
N LYS A 166 -14.94 -7.41 -12.89
CA LYS A 166 -15.10 -8.84 -13.17
C LYS A 166 -15.22 -9.69 -11.88
N TRP A 167 -15.60 -9.05 -10.76
CA TRP A 167 -15.81 -9.76 -9.50
C TRP A 167 -17.05 -10.66 -9.59
N ASN A 168 -16.88 -11.93 -9.30
CA ASN A 168 -17.97 -12.89 -9.18
C ASN A 168 -18.06 -13.32 -7.72
N SER A 169 -19.22 -13.05 -7.08
CA SER A 169 -19.44 -13.30 -5.66
C SER A 169 -19.20 -14.76 -5.23
N GLU A 170 -19.40 -15.73 -6.13
CA GLU A 170 -19.28 -17.17 -5.84
C GLU A 170 -17.89 -17.72 -6.18
N LYS A 171 -17.08 -17.00 -7.00
CA LYS A 171 -15.86 -17.56 -7.62
C LYS A 171 -14.61 -16.73 -7.45
N SER A 172 -14.72 -15.45 -7.05
CA SER A 172 -13.56 -14.55 -6.96
C SER A 172 -12.81 -14.66 -5.64
N ALA A 173 -13.35 -15.40 -4.70
CA ALA A 173 -12.74 -15.72 -3.41
C ALA A 173 -12.97 -17.21 -3.09
N PRO A 174 -12.23 -17.81 -2.13
CA PRO A 174 -12.39 -19.21 -1.76
C PRO A 174 -13.78 -19.59 -1.23
N TYR A 175 -14.48 -18.62 -0.66
CA TYR A 175 -15.87 -18.73 -0.22
C TYR A 175 -16.65 -17.52 -0.73
N PRO A 176 -17.99 -17.62 -0.87
CA PRO A 176 -18.82 -16.52 -1.35
C PRO A 176 -18.55 -15.19 -0.65
N LEU A 177 -18.35 -14.14 -1.46
CA LEU A 177 -18.07 -12.78 -1.01
C LEU A 177 -18.69 -11.78 -2.00
N GLU A 178 -19.76 -11.09 -1.59
CA GLU A 178 -20.50 -10.14 -2.43
C GLU A 178 -20.14 -8.70 -2.08
N ILE A 179 -19.59 -7.96 -3.03
CA ILE A 179 -19.32 -6.52 -2.88
C ILE A 179 -20.63 -5.75 -3.08
N GLY A 180 -20.87 -4.72 -2.26
CA GLY A 180 -22.09 -3.93 -2.31
C GLY A 180 -22.31 -3.22 -3.64
N THR A 181 -23.57 -3.21 -4.12
CA THR A 181 -23.98 -2.60 -5.39
C THR A 181 -25.15 -1.62 -5.17
N PRO A 182 -25.08 -0.39 -5.71
CA PRO A 182 -23.97 0.22 -6.44
C PRO A 182 -22.77 0.52 -5.52
N SER A 183 -21.59 0.17 -5.96
CA SER A 183 -20.36 0.15 -5.13
C SER A 183 -20.08 1.48 -4.41
N ILE A 184 -20.44 2.60 -5.02
CA ILE A 184 -20.26 3.95 -4.48
C ILE A 184 -21.02 4.22 -3.16
N ARG A 185 -22.02 3.42 -2.83
CA ARG A 185 -22.78 3.57 -1.57
C ARG A 185 -22.14 2.83 -0.39
N TYR A 186 -21.21 1.96 -0.68
CA TYR A 186 -20.58 1.09 0.31
C TYR A 186 -19.15 1.55 0.58
N ARG A 187 -19.04 2.66 1.33
CA ARG A 187 -17.76 3.31 1.63
C ARG A 187 -17.83 4.03 2.97
N VAL A 188 -16.69 4.32 3.55
CA VAL A 188 -16.50 5.24 4.68
C VAL A 188 -15.57 6.33 4.22
N THR A 189 -16.13 7.53 4.00
CA THR A 189 -15.44 8.67 3.37
C THR A 189 -14.81 9.63 4.35
N ASP A 190 -15.32 9.66 5.58
CA ASP A 190 -14.70 10.44 6.65
C ASP A 190 -13.40 9.77 7.10
N GLU A 191 -12.27 10.39 6.77
CA GLU A 191 -10.94 9.92 7.17
C GLU A 191 -10.73 9.93 8.70
N ASN A 192 -11.58 10.62 9.44
CA ASN A 192 -11.58 10.67 10.91
C ASN A 192 -12.62 9.72 11.53
N ALA A 193 -13.39 9.00 10.71
CA ALA A 193 -14.36 8.03 11.22
C ALA A 193 -13.70 7.07 12.22
N THR A 194 -14.38 6.87 13.35
CA THR A 194 -13.90 5.95 14.40
C THR A 194 -13.85 4.53 13.88
N VAL A 195 -12.72 3.88 14.06
CA VAL A 195 -12.55 2.45 13.76
C VAL A 195 -12.61 1.66 15.07
N THR A 196 -13.63 0.82 15.20
CA THR A 196 -13.77 -0.08 16.33
C THR A 196 -13.11 -1.42 16.00
N VAL A 197 -12.06 -1.77 16.75
CA VAL A 197 -11.42 -3.08 16.65
C VAL A 197 -12.25 -4.11 17.44
N LYS A 198 -12.82 -5.10 16.73
CA LYS A 198 -13.72 -6.11 17.34
C LYS A 198 -12.98 -7.20 18.12
N LYS A 199 -11.72 -7.45 17.77
CA LYS A 199 -10.88 -8.51 18.34
C LYS A 199 -9.49 -7.95 18.71
N PRO A 200 -9.38 -7.09 19.73
CA PRO A 200 -8.14 -6.37 20.05
C PRO A 200 -6.96 -7.28 20.40
N ASP A 201 -7.23 -8.48 20.94
CA ASP A 201 -6.17 -9.43 21.30
C ASP A 201 -5.72 -10.33 20.13
N HIS A 202 -6.33 -10.18 18.96
CA HIS A 202 -5.99 -10.99 17.81
C HIS A 202 -4.60 -10.64 17.23
N LYS A 203 -3.87 -11.63 16.68
CA LYS A 203 -2.54 -11.47 16.08
C LYS A 203 -2.49 -10.30 15.07
N LEU A 204 -3.51 -10.09 14.27
CA LEU A 204 -3.60 -8.97 13.31
C LEU A 204 -3.39 -7.58 13.92
N PHE A 205 -3.65 -7.41 15.22
CA PHE A 205 -3.49 -6.11 15.90
C PHE A 205 -2.33 -6.08 16.89
N ASN A 206 -1.57 -7.19 17.00
CA ASN A 206 -0.50 -7.32 17.99
C ASN A 206 0.82 -7.82 17.42
N TYR A 207 0.88 -8.25 16.16
CA TYR A 207 2.10 -8.78 15.55
C TYR A 207 2.24 -8.41 14.06
N PRO A 208 3.41 -7.96 13.62
CA PRO A 208 4.59 -7.64 14.43
C PRO A 208 4.46 -6.30 15.19
N ASN A 209 3.51 -5.45 14.82
CA ASN A 209 3.26 -4.16 15.47
C ASN A 209 2.04 -4.24 16.38
N LYS A 210 2.13 -3.61 17.54
CA LYS A 210 0.95 -3.41 18.38
C LYS A 210 0.16 -2.22 17.86
N ILE A 211 -1.02 -2.49 17.31
CA ILE A 211 -1.90 -1.46 16.76
C ILE A 211 -2.67 -0.76 17.88
N THR A 212 -2.69 0.55 17.82
CA THR A 212 -3.35 1.44 18.78
C THR A 212 -4.35 2.36 18.08
N GLU A 213 -5.09 3.16 18.84
CA GLU A 213 -5.98 4.18 18.28
C GLU A 213 -5.21 5.19 17.42
N GLY A 214 -3.97 5.55 17.80
CA GLY A 214 -3.13 6.46 17.04
C GLY A 214 -2.75 5.96 15.63
N ASP A 215 -2.80 4.66 15.38
CA ASP A 215 -2.53 4.12 14.03
C ASP A 215 -3.67 4.38 13.02
N TRP A 216 -4.82 4.82 13.51
CA TRP A 216 -5.94 5.25 12.69
C TRP A 216 -6.00 6.77 12.50
N GLU A 217 -5.08 7.53 13.10
CA GLU A 217 -5.00 8.98 12.96
C GLU A 217 -4.26 9.39 11.66
N ASN A 218 -4.54 10.60 11.21
CA ASN A 218 -3.92 11.24 10.04
C ASN A 218 -4.11 10.47 8.72
N TRP A 219 -5.12 9.61 8.63
CA TRP A 219 -5.52 9.03 7.36
C TRP A 219 -6.00 10.12 6.42
N VAL A 220 -5.82 9.92 5.12
CA VAL A 220 -6.09 10.90 4.08
C VAL A 220 -7.24 10.43 3.20
N GLN A 221 -8.17 11.32 2.95
CA GLN A 221 -9.27 11.25 2.02
C GLN A 221 -10.39 10.29 2.42
N GLU A 222 -10.10 9.03 2.88
CA GLU A 222 -11.13 8.05 3.25
C GLU A 222 -10.55 6.87 4.05
N ARG A 223 -11.44 6.14 4.72
CA ARG A 223 -11.10 4.91 5.44
C ARG A 223 -11.12 3.70 4.52
N GLY A 224 -12.20 3.51 3.78
CA GLY A 224 -12.39 2.32 2.99
C GLY A 224 -13.43 2.46 1.88
N LEU A 225 -13.27 1.64 0.85
CA LEU A 225 -14.07 1.66 -0.37
C LEU A 225 -14.65 0.29 -0.70
N TYR A 226 -15.88 0.31 -1.23
CA TYR A 226 -16.54 -0.86 -1.84
C TYR A 226 -16.65 -2.04 -0.89
N PHE A 227 -17.21 -1.78 0.30
CA PHE A 227 -17.38 -2.79 1.35
C PHE A 227 -18.19 -4.01 0.85
N PRO A 228 -17.72 -5.24 1.11
CA PRO A 228 -18.55 -6.42 1.00
C PRO A 228 -19.80 -6.33 1.88
N MET A 229 -20.94 -6.77 1.36
CA MET A 229 -22.24 -6.71 2.04
C MET A 229 -22.78 -8.06 2.44
N LYS A 230 -22.30 -9.11 1.78
CA LYS A 230 -22.58 -10.49 2.16
C LYS A 230 -21.32 -11.32 2.02
N TRP A 231 -21.12 -12.21 2.93
CA TRP A 231 -19.98 -13.14 2.95
C TRP A 231 -20.38 -14.44 3.64
N ASP A 232 -19.68 -15.52 3.30
CA ASP A 232 -19.85 -16.82 3.94
C ASP A 232 -19.48 -16.75 5.43
N GLU A 233 -20.13 -17.57 6.27
CA GLU A 233 -19.90 -17.62 7.73
C GLU A 233 -18.46 -17.98 8.13
N LYS A 234 -17.69 -18.55 7.22
CA LYS A 234 -16.28 -18.86 7.43
C LYS A 234 -15.38 -17.62 7.49
N TYR A 235 -15.88 -16.46 7.03
CA TYR A 235 -15.14 -15.21 7.19
C TYR A 235 -15.35 -14.63 8.57
N GLU A 236 -14.24 -14.29 9.21
CA GLU A 236 -14.23 -13.51 10.44
C GLU A 236 -14.11 -12.02 10.11
N THR A 237 -14.79 -11.19 10.91
CA THR A 237 -14.74 -9.71 10.83
C THR A 237 -13.91 -9.14 11.97
N PHE A 238 -13.09 -8.11 11.70
CA PHE A 238 -12.10 -7.62 12.65
C PHE A 238 -12.29 -6.17 13.06
N ILE A 239 -12.90 -5.37 12.21
CA ILE A 239 -13.12 -3.95 12.46
C ILE A 239 -14.54 -3.54 12.06
N SER A 240 -15.01 -2.44 12.67
CA SER A 240 -16.27 -1.80 12.33
C SER A 240 -16.07 -0.29 12.22
N MET A 241 -16.67 0.34 11.20
CA MET A 241 -16.58 1.79 10.98
C MET A 241 -17.75 2.30 10.16
N ALA A 242 -18.09 3.59 10.32
CA ALA A 242 -19.15 4.27 9.58
C ALA A 242 -18.84 5.74 9.37
N ASP A 243 -19.39 6.32 8.32
CA ASP A 243 -19.55 7.77 8.24
C ASP A 243 -20.55 8.28 9.30
N PRO A 244 -20.48 9.54 9.73
CA PRO A 244 -21.39 10.07 10.74
C PRO A 244 -22.86 9.87 10.36
N ASN A 245 -23.63 9.35 11.32
CA ASN A 245 -25.06 9.03 11.18
C ASN A 245 -25.39 7.89 10.19
N GLU A 246 -24.42 7.12 9.75
CA GLU A 246 -24.62 5.93 8.93
C GLU A 246 -24.51 4.64 9.74
N LYS A 247 -25.01 3.55 9.17
CA LYS A 247 -24.83 2.21 9.76
C LYS A 247 -23.40 1.73 9.54
N PRO A 248 -22.77 1.10 10.55
CA PRO A 248 -21.40 0.64 10.41
C PRO A 248 -21.27 -0.52 9.44
N PHE A 249 -20.17 -0.51 8.68
CA PHE A 249 -19.68 -1.64 7.93
C PHE A 249 -18.71 -2.46 8.79
N GLU A 250 -18.83 -3.77 8.73
CA GLU A 250 -18.00 -4.69 9.52
C GLU A 250 -16.99 -5.46 8.67
N SER A 251 -17.01 -5.25 7.37
CA SER A 251 -16.23 -6.00 6.36
C SER A 251 -14.94 -5.31 5.92
N GLY A 252 -14.44 -4.33 6.69
CA GLY A 252 -13.19 -3.61 6.38
C GLY A 252 -11.96 -4.52 6.32
N ILE A 253 -11.96 -5.58 7.13
CA ILE A 253 -11.01 -6.69 7.10
C ILE A 253 -11.82 -7.97 7.30
N LEU A 254 -11.78 -8.85 6.29
CA LEU A 254 -12.38 -10.18 6.32
C LEU A 254 -11.27 -11.21 6.15
N MET A 255 -11.26 -12.25 6.98
CA MET A 255 -10.29 -13.33 6.85
C MET A 255 -10.97 -14.69 7.05
N ALA A 256 -10.57 -15.66 6.25
CA ALA A 256 -11.02 -17.03 6.37
C ALA A 256 -9.85 -18.01 6.23
N LYS A 257 -9.92 -19.13 6.94
CA LYS A 257 -9.05 -20.27 6.66
C LYS A 257 -9.51 -20.98 5.40
N TYR A 258 -8.56 -21.40 4.57
CA TYR A 258 -8.81 -22.23 3.41
C TYR A 258 -7.72 -23.28 3.28
N GLY A 259 -8.06 -24.53 3.56
CA GLY A 259 -7.06 -25.58 3.74
C GLY A 259 -6.13 -25.27 4.93
N ASN A 260 -4.84 -25.28 4.69
CA ASN A 260 -3.82 -25.00 5.70
C ASN A 260 -3.43 -23.50 5.79
N GLY A 261 -3.84 -22.70 4.82
CA GLY A 261 -3.51 -21.28 4.74
C GLY A 261 -4.68 -20.34 5.07
N THR A 262 -4.50 -19.08 4.71
CA THR A 262 -5.46 -18.04 5.01
C THR A 262 -5.68 -17.11 3.80
N TYR A 263 -6.92 -16.72 3.61
CA TYR A 263 -7.35 -15.71 2.66
C TYR A 263 -7.84 -14.49 3.43
N LEU A 264 -7.29 -13.32 3.14
CA LEU A 264 -7.66 -12.05 3.74
C LEU A 264 -8.11 -11.08 2.64
N TYR A 265 -9.29 -10.49 2.81
CA TYR A 265 -9.79 -9.41 1.98
C TYR A 265 -9.84 -8.12 2.79
N THR A 266 -9.31 -7.03 2.23
CA THR A 266 -9.42 -5.71 2.84
C THR A 266 -9.82 -4.65 1.83
N ASN A 267 -10.72 -3.77 2.25
CA ASN A 267 -11.14 -2.61 1.48
C ASN A 267 -10.67 -1.28 2.07
N LEU A 268 -9.77 -1.34 3.03
CA LEU A 268 -9.05 -0.17 3.52
C LEU A 268 -8.17 0.44 2.41
N VAL A 269 -8.11 1.76 2.33
CA VAL A 269 -7.42 2.46 1.24
C VAL A 269 -5.93 2.64 1.52
N PHE A 270 -5.21 1.55 1.73
CA PHE A 270 -3.80 1.57 2.08
C PHE A 270 -2.91 2.28 1.05
N TYR A 271 -3.21 2.17 -0.25
CA TYR A 271 -2.44 2.80 -1.29
C TYR A 271 -2.33 4.33 -1.13
N ARG A 272 -3.45 4.99 -0.71
CA ARG A 272 -3.45 6.43 -0.42
C ARG A 272 -2.64 6.76 0.83
N GLN A 273 -2.81 5.93 1.86
CA GLN A 273 -2.15 6.16 3.14
C GLN A 273 -0.63 5.99 3.02
N MET A 274 -0.19 4.98 2.27
CA MET A 274 1.25 4.75 2.03
C MET A 274 1.85 5.86 1.17
N GLU A 275 1.15 6.33 0.14
CA GLU A 275 1.56 7.48 -0.67
C GLU A 275 1.74 8.74 0.19
N ASN A 276 0.86 8.94 1.16
CA ASN A 276 0.90 10.07 2.09
C ASN A 276 1.72 9.78 3.36
N GLN A 277 2.48 8.70 3.39
CA GLN A 277 3.41 8.34 4.45
C GLN A 277 2.77 8.26 5.84
N VAL A 278 1.54 7.74 5.94
CA VAL A 278 0.81 7.57 7.21
C VAL A 278 1.36 6.36 7.97
N PRO A 279 2.06 6.56 9.11
CA PRO A 279 2.77 5.47 9.80
C PRO A 279 1.85 4.32 10.25
N GLY A 280 0.67 4.66 10.78
CA GLY A 280 -0.29 3.67 11.24
C GLY A 280 -0.77 2.74 10.12
N ALA A 281 -0.96 3.25 8.91
CA ALA A 281 -1.33 2.43 7.77
C ALA A 281 -0.23 1.42 7.39
N TYR A 282 1.05 1.83 7.46
CA TYR A 282 2.17 0.91 7.27
C TYR A 282 2.19 -0.18 8.33
N ARG A 283 1.99 0.16 9.63
CA ARG A 283 1.95 -0.83 10.73
C ARG A 283 0.79 -1.81 10.55
N ILE A 284 -0.42 -1.30 10.29
CA ILE A 284 -1.60 -2.14 10.09
C ILE A 284 -1.39 -3.06 8.89
N PHE A 285 -0.98 -2.53 7.73
CA PHE A 285 -0.79 -3.35 6.53
C PHE A 285 0.32 -4.39 6.72
N THR A 286 1.41 -4.01 7.41
CA THR A 286 2.47 -4.95 7.79
C THR A 286 1.92 -6.11 8.60
N ASN A 287 1.05 -5.85 9.57
CA ASN A 287 0.42 -6.91 10.34
C ASN A 287 -0.47 -7.81 9.48
N LEU A 288 -1.26 -7.21 8.55
CA LEU A 288 -2.11 -8.00 7.64
C LEU A 288 -1.28 -8.95 6.79
N ILE A 289 -0.18 -8.47 6.19
CA ILE A 289 0.66 -9.29 5.31
C ILE A 289 1.60 -10.24 6.07
N SER A 290 1.82 -10.03 7.35
CA SER A 290 2.66 -10.89 8.21
C SER A 290 1.87 -11.97 8.93
N TYR A 291 0.57 -12.08 8.70
CA TYR A 291 -0.27 -13.02 9.45
C TYR A 291 0.12 -14.49 9.24
N GLY A 292 0.53 -14.83 8.03
CA GLY A 292 0.91 -16.20 7.65
C GLY A 292 2.25 -16.67 8.19
N VAL A 293 3.07 -15.79 8.77
CA VAL A 293 4.38 -16.14 9.33
C VAL A 293 4.39 -16.04 10.87
N GLU A 294 5.25 -16.86 11.49
CA GLU A 294 5.44 -16.89 12.95
C GLU A 294 6.54 -15.93 13.40
#